data_b214283cf7b4f0acd64032105fe675b7
#
_entry.id   b214283cf7b4f0acd64032105fe675b7
#
_cell.length_a   1.000
_cell.length_b   1.000
_cell.length_c   1.000
_cell.angle_alpha   90.00
_cell.angle_beta   90.00
_cell.angle_gamma   90.00
#
_symmetry.space_group_name_H-M   'P 1'
#
loop_
_entity.id
_entity.type
_entity.pdbx_description
1 polymer ?
#
loop_
_entity_poly.entity_id
_entity_poly.type
_entity_poly.pdbx_seq_one_letter_code
_entity_poly.pdbx_strand_id
1 'polypeptide(L)'
;SSGGIATAILSHLLESGQVDAVWSVGEDESSYPSRFKYVRSDSVESLLKTSKSKYESVNPDNIFSRMMEKNEKIAVVGLPCFVRALRNVAKINKRLRDNLVFVVGLTCGVQKTASFWEYIAQKHGLTAKIKTISYRNKVENFPASRFNVNIEDDGGNFLQIPFTDISKYWMGGLLSQPSCSYCDDVFCELADVSLMDAWNSKYASDWRGMSFVVARSRLAASVLGD
;
A
#
# COMPACT_ATOMS: atom_id res chain seq x y z
N SER A 1 2.21 8.19 -6.86
CA SER A 1 3.11 7.68 -5.89
C SER A 1 3.87 8.80 -5.28
N SER A 2 3.85 8.74 -4.05
CA SER A 2 4.81 9.32 -3.15
C SER A 2 6.25 8.94 -3.54
N GLY A 3 7.20 9.69 -3.10
CA GLY A 3 8.61 9.61 -3.52
C GLY A 3 9.40 8.36 -3.07
N GLY A 4 8.74 7.22 -2.76
CA GLY A 4 9.43 5.96 -2.44
C GLY A 4 9.93 5.82 -1.00
N ILE A 5 9.60 6.74 -0.10
CA ILE A 5 10.09 6.78 1.28
C ILE A 5 9.75 5.49 2.08
N ALA A 6 8.57 4.88 1.85
CA ALA A 6 8.23 3.61 2.49
C ALA A 6 9.27 2.53 2.19
N THR A 7 9.61 2.38 0.91
CA THR A 7 10.62 1.41 0.48
C THR A 7 12.00 1.75 1.06
N ALA A 8 12.38 3.04 1.06
CA ALA A 8 13.67 3.47 1.59
C ALA A 8 13.80 3.15 3.09
N ILE A 9 12.78 3.49 3.90
CA ILE A 9 12.76 3.15 5.34
C ILE A 9 12.88 1.65 5.56
N LEU A 10 12.11 0.85 4.84
CA LEU A 10 12.06 -0.59 5.03
C LEU A 10 13.35 -1.28 4.54
N SER A 11 13.96 -0.79 3.45
CA SER A 11 15.26 -1.26 2.99
C SER A 11 16.34 -0.99 4.04
N HIS A 12 16.36 0.23 4.60
CA HIS A 12 17.30 0.57 5.66
C HIS A 12 17.14 -0.33 6.90
N LEU A 13 15.90 -0.62 7.32
CA LEU A 13 15.65 -1.51 8.48
C LEU A 13 16.14 -2.94 8.23
N LEU A 14 16.01 -3.47 7.01
CA LEU A 14 16.54 -4.77 6.61
C LEU A 14 18.07 -4.76 6.56
N GLU A 15 18.66 -3.79 5.86
CA GLU A 15 20.11 -3.69 5.67
C GLU A 15 20.87 -3.47 6.98
N SER A 16 20.29 -2.70 7.89
CA SER A 16 20.87 -2.46 9.23
C SER A 16 20.64 -3.60 10.22
N GLY A 17 19.90 -4.64 9.85
CA GLY A 17 19.57 -5.76 10.74
C GLY A 17 18.64 -5.38 11.91
N GLN A 18 17.97 -4.24 11.83
CA GLN A 18 16.97 -3.84 12.83
C GLN A 18 15.72 -4.72 12.75
N VAL A 19 15.42 -5.24 11.56
CA VAL A 19 14.39 -6.24 11.34
C VAL A 19 14.91 -7.40 10.48
N ASP A 20 14.37 -8.59 10.72
CA ASP A 20 14.69 -9.80 9.97
C ASP A 20 13.81 -9.94 8.72
N ALA A 21 12.62 -9.33 8.75
CA ALA A 21 11.69 -9.37 7.63
C ALA A 21 10.72 -8.19 7.62
N VAL A 22 10.19 -7.92 6.44
CA VAL A 22 9.12 -6.94 6.18
C VAL A 22 7.89 -7.65 5.66
N TRP A 23 6.72 -7.31 6.20
CA TRP A 23 5.43 -7.71 5.67
C TRP A 23 4.78 -6.54 4.93
N SER A 24 4.56 -6.72 3.64
CA SER A 24 3.96 -5.73 2.74
C SER A 24 3.04 -6.38 1.73
N VAL A 25 2.27 -5.60 0.99
CA VAL A 25 1.33 -6.12 -0.01
C VAL A 25 2.07 -6.35 -1.33
N GLY A 26 2.10 -7.60 -1.78
CA GLY A 26 2.63 -8.04 -3.07
C GLY A 26 1.54 -8.60 -3.98
N GLU A 27 1.92 -8.90 -5.21
CA GLU A 27 1.03 -9.54 -6.19
C GLU A 27 0.76 -11.00 -5.84
N ASP A 28 -0.43 -11.48 -6.16
CA ASP A 28 -0.85 -12.86 -5.99
C ASP A 28 -1.85 -13.27 -7.06
N GLU A 29 -1.37 -13.94 -8.07
CA GLU A 29 -2.19 -14.42 -9.18
C GLU A 29 -3.22 -15.48 -8.75
N SER A 30 -3.02 -16.14 -7.60
CA SER A 30 -3.90 -17.20 -7.10
C SER A 30 -5.12 -16.72 -6.31
N SER A 31 -5.15 -15.46 -5.91
CA SER A 31 -6.12 -14.90 -4.94
C SER A 31 -7.33 -14.20 -5.57
N TYR A 32 -7.77 -14.61 -6.75
CA TYR A 32 -8.95 -13.98 -7.35
C TYR A 32 -10.17 -14.00 -6.39
N PRO A 33 -10.92 -12.90 -6.28
CA PRO A 33 -10.86 -11.67 -7.07
C PRO A 33 -9.79 -10.66 -6.65
N SER A 34 -9.14 -10.81 -5.51
CA SER A 34 -8.03 -9.97 -5.10
C SER A 34 -6.75 -10.41 -5.82
N ARG A 35 -6.05 -9.48 -6.43
CA ARG A 35 -4.77 -9.73 -7.13
C ARG A 35 -3.57 -9.53 -6.20
N PHE A 36 -3.82 -9.31 -4.93
CA PHE A 36 -2.80 -8.92 -3.96
C PHE A 36 -2.98 -9.64 -2.63
N LYS A 37 -1.86 -9.98 -1.99
CA LYS A 37 -1.82 -10.51 -0.61
C LYS A 37 -0.68 -9.89 0.18
N TYR A 38 -0.68 -10.10 1.48
CA TYR A 38 0.51 -9.84 2.30
C TYR A 38 1.58 -10.89 2.05
N VAL A 39 2.78 -10.43 1.75
CA VAL A 39 3.98 -11.25 1.53
C VAL A 39 5.08 -10.85 2.49
N ARG A 40 5.93 -11.82 2.83
CA ARG A 40 7.12 -11.64 3.65
C ARG A 40 8.32 -11.43 2.74
N SER A 41 9.09 -10.39 3.00
CA SER A 41 10.35 -10.08 2.35
C SER A 41 11.48 -10.07 3.39
N ASP A 42 12.55 -10.81 3.15
CA ASP A 42 13.74 -10.88 4.01
C ASP A 42 14.99 -10.30 3.34
N SER A 43 14.82 -9.71 2.19
CA SER A 43 15.87 -9.00 1.45
C SER A 43 15.31 -7.77 0.76
N VAL A 44 16.18 -6.80 0.46
CA VAL A 44 15.80 -5.60 -0.29
C VAL A 44 15.29 -5.97 -1.69
N GLU A 45 15.90 -6.97 -2.33
CA GLU A 45 15.43 -7.44 -3.64
C GLU A 45 13.99 -7.93 -3.60
N SER A 46 13.62 -8.77 -2.62
CA SER A 46 12.26 -9.26 -2.44
C SER A 46 11.29 -8.13 -2.06
N LEU A 47 11.73 -7.18 -1.24
CA LEU A 47 10.94 -6.01 -0.87
C LEU A 47 10.63 -5.12 -2.08
N LEU A 48 11.59 -4.89 -2.97
CA LEU A 48 11.42 -4.06 -4.17
C LEU A 48 10.31 -4.62 -5.09
N LYS A 49 10.11 -5.92 -5.14
CA LYS A 49 9.01 -6.57 -5.88
C LYS A 49 7.62 -6.20 -5.34
N THR A 50 7.54 -5.78 -4.08
CA THR A 50 6.29 -5.31 -3.45
C THR A 50 6.08 -3.80 -3.54
N SER A 51 6.99 -3.07 -4.17
CA SER A 51 6.92 -1.62 -4.31
C SER A 51 5.68 -1.18 -5.13
N LYS A 52 5.42 0.12 -5.19
CA LYS A 52 4.26 0.76 -5.80
C LYS A 52 2.94 0.61 -5.02
N SER A 53 2.04 1.53 -5.24
CA SER A 53 0.71 1.55 -4.62
C SER A 53 -0.19 0.45 -5.20
N LYS A 54 -1.03 -0.16 -4.36
CA LYS A 54 -2.09 -1.09 -4.72
C LYS A 54 -3.40 -0.52 -4.21
N TYR A 55 -4.38 -0.37 -5.10
CA TYR A 55 -5.66 0.27 -4.79
C TYR A 55 -6.82 -0.72 -4.82
N GLU A 56 -6.60 -1.90 -4.24
CA GLU A 56 -7.60 -2.94 -4.04
C GLU A 56 -7.64 -3.38 -2.59
N SER A 57 -8.78 -3.93 -2.22
CA SER A 57 -8.91 -4.62 -0.94
C SER A 57 -8.04 -5.87 -0.94
N VAL A 58 -7.24 -6.00 0.08
CA VAL A 58 -6.40 -7.17 0.32
C VAL A 58 -7.02 -8.01 1.42
N ASN A 59 -7.22 -9.30 1.18
CA ASN A 59 -7.66 -10.21 2.23
C ASN A 59 -6.51 -10.43 3.22
N PRO A 60 -6.68 -10.08 4.51
CA PRO A 60 -5.66 -10.30 5.53
C PRO A 60 -5.65 -11.75 6.07
N ASP A 61 -6.20 -12.71 5.33
CA ASP A 61 -6.39 -14.09 5.77
C ASP A 61 -5.09 -14.70 6.32
N ASN A 62 -5.17 -15.23 7.54
CA ASN A 62 -4.08 -15.88 8.29
C ASN A 62 -2.79 -15.04 8.46
N ILE A 63 -2.79 -13.74 8.10
CA ILE A 63 -1.57 -12.93 8.13
C ILE A 63 -0.96 -12.85 9.54
N PHE A 64 -1.78 -12.68 10.57
CA PHE A 64 -1.28 -12.56 11.93
C PHE A 64 -0.67 -13.89 12.42
N SER A 65 -1.26 -15.04 12.07
CA SER A 65 -0.69 -16.37 12.37
C SER A 65 0.67 -16.53 11.69
N ARG A 66 0.76 -16.17 10.40
CA ARG A 66 2.01 -16.23 9.63
C ARG A 66 3.10 -15.32 10.19
N MET A 67 2.76 -14.12 10.69
CA MET A 67 3.71 -13.23 11.38
C MET A 67 4.24 -13.81 12.70
N MET A 68 3.57 -14.82 13.24
CA MET A 68 3.94 -15.49 14.49
C MET A 68 4.59 -16.86 14.28
N GLU A 69 4.68 -17.38 13.07
CA GLU A 69 5.30 -18.68 12.79
C GLU A 69 6.77 -18.71 13.17
N LYS A 70 7.49 -17.61 12.90
CA LYS A 70 8.90 -17.46 13.22
C LYS A 70 9.08 -16.53 14.41
N ASN A 71 10.15 -16.73 15.17
CA ASN A 71 10.60 -15.79 16.18
C ASN A 71 11.58 -14.82 15.53
N GLU A 72 11.07 -13.77 14.89
CA GLU A 72 11.84 -12.81 14.11
C GLU A 72 11.35 -11.39 14.34
N LYS A 73 12.23 -10.41 14.22
CA LYS A 73 11.89 -9.00 14.27
C LYS A 73 11.28 -8.58 12.93
N ILE A 74 10.08 -8.04 12.96
CA ILE A 74 9.36 -7.67 11.73
C ILE A 74 9.01 -6.20 11.67
N ALA A 75 9.06 -5.64 10.44
CA ALA A 75 8.38 -4.41 10.09
C ALA A 75 7.15 -4.72 9.23
N VAL A 76 6.13 -3.90 9.35
CA VAL A 76 4.85 -4.12 8.64
C VAL A 76 4.40 -2.83 7.99
N VAL A 77 3.93 -2.91 6.73
CA VAL A 77 3.25 -1.79 6.05
C VAL A 77 1.75 -2.05 6.06
N GLY A 78 0.97 -1.05 6.42
CA GLY A 78 -0.49 -1.23 6.44
C GLY A 78 -1.29 0.06 6.28
N LEU A 79 -2.56 -0.13 5.95
CA LEU A 79 -3.57 0.90 6.01
C LEU A 79 -4.08 1.06 7.46
N PRO A 80 -4.74 2.16 7.83
CA PRO A 80 -5.17 2.42 9.21
C PRO A 80 -5.97 1.29 9.85
N CYS A 81 -6.96 0.74 9.14
CA CYS A 81 -7.79 -0.36 9.64
C CYS A 81 -6.97 -1.63 9.92
N PHE A 82 -6.03 -1.96 9.04
CA PHE A 82 -5.13 -3.10 9.23
C PHE A 82 -4.16 -2.87 10.39
N VAL A 83 -3.55 -1.68 10.48
CA VAL A 83 -2.63 -1.33 11.58
C VAL A 83 -3.35 -1.36 12.93
N ARG A 84 -4.60 -0.87 12.99
CA ARG A 84 -5.44 -0.96 14.19
C ARG A 84 -5.66 -2.42 14.60
N ALA A 85 -6.02 -3.30 13.65
CA ALA A 85 -6.19 -4.73 13.91
C ALA A 85 -4.87 -5.36 14.38
N LEU A 86 -3.76 -5.10 13.71
CA LEU A 86 -2.42 -5.57 14.07
C LEU A 86 -2.04 -5.19 15.50
N ARG A 87 -2.22 -3.91 15.86
CA ARG A 87 -1.92 -3.41 17.22
C ARG A 87 -2.83 -4.04 18.28
N ASN A 88 -4.11 -4.26 17.97
CA ASN A 88 -5.04 -4.92 18.88
C ASN A 88 -4.66 -6.38 19.13
N VAL A 89 -4.28 -7.13 18.09
CA VAL A 89 -3.77 -8.51 18.25
C VAL A 89 -2.47 -8.51 19.04
N ALA A 90 -1.55 -7.58 18.77
CA ALA A 90 -0.29 -7.47 19.51
C ALA A 90 -0.48 -7.15 21.01
N LYS A 91 -1.58 -6.46 21.41
CA LYS A 91 -1.88 -6.25 22.84
C LYS A 91 -2.15 -7.53 23.60
N ILE A 92 -2.82 -8.50 22.99
CA ILE A 92 -3.25 -9.75 23.62
C ILE A 92 -2.31 -10.92 23.29
N ASN A 93 -1.50 -10.82 22.26
CA ASN A 93 -0.57 -11.86 21.85
C ASN A 93 0.88 -11.40 22.06
N LYS A 94 1.55 -12.01 23.05
CA LYS A 94 2.92 -11.68 23.43
C LYS A 94 3.90 -11.88 22.27
N ARG A 95 3.78 -12.98 21.52
CA ARG A 95 4.71 -13.29 20.43
C ARG A 95 4.66 -12.26 19.32
N LEU A 96 3.45 -11.88 18.87
CA LEU A 96 3.30 -10.84 17.86
C LEU A 96 3.82 -9.49 18.37
N ARG A 97 3.54 -9.15 19.63
CA ARG A 97 4.04 -7.93 20.25
C ARG A 97 5.56 -7.87 20.28
N ASP A 98 6.21 -8.97 20.64
CA ASP A 98 7.67 -9.05 20.77
C ASP A 98 8.36 -9.06 19.37
N ASN A 99 7.71 -9.65 18.37
CA ASN A 99 8.19 -9.66 16.99
C ASN A 99 8.03 -8.29 16.29
N LEU A 100 6.97 -7.52 16.61
CA LEU A 100 6.62 -6.31 15.89
C LEU A 100 7.49 -5.12 16.29
N VAL A 101 8.51 -4.81 15.50
CA VAL A 101 9.49 -3.74 15.76
C VAL A 101 9.05 -2.41 15.17
N PHE A 102 8.50 -2.41 13.95
CA PHE A 102 8.21 -1.17 13.22
C PHE A 102 6.95 -1.27 12.36
N VAL A 103 6.15 -0.22 12.35
CA VAL A 103 4.94 -0.14 11.54
C VAL A 103 4.95 1.11 10.68
N VAL A 104 4.92 0.91 9.37
CA VAL A 104 4.73 1.97 8.38
C VAL A 104 3.25 2.05 8.05
N GLY A 105 2.63 3.17 8.38
CA GLY A 105 1.24 3.48 8.03
C GLY A 105 1.15 4.26 6.73
N LEU A 106 0.23 3.87 5.88
CA LEU A 106 -0.12 4.64 4.69
C LEU A 106 -1.44 5.36 4.94
N THR A 107 -1.50 6.68 4.69
CA THR A 107 -2.77 7.40 4.78
C THR A 107 -3.78 6.83 3.79
N CYS A 108 -5.03 6.72 4.23
CA CYS A 108 -6.07 6.09 3.45
C CYS A 108 -7.41 6.82 3.64
N GLY A 109 -7.96 7.36 2.55
CA GLY A 109 -9.29 7.96 2.57
C GLY A 109 -10.41 6.96 2.23
N VAL A 110 -10.14 5.99 1.35
CA VAL A 110 -11.12 4.98 0.94
C VAL A 110 -10.43 3.80 0.25
N GLN A 111 -11.00 2.62 0.40
CA GLN A 111 -10.57 1.39 -0.28
C GLN A 111 -11.62 0.98 -1.31
N LYS A 112 -11.18 0.66 -2.51
CA LYS A 112 -12.02 0.14 -3.58
C LYS A 112 -12.03 -1.39 -3.56
N THR A 113 -13.16 -1.97 -3.96
CA THR A 113 -13.25 -3.42 -4.21
C THR A 113 -12.54 -3.77 -5.51
N ALA A 114 -12.20 -5.05 -5.73
CA ALA A 114 -11.68 -5.53 -7.00
C ALA A 114 -12.65 -5.26 -8.16
N SER A 115 -13.96 -5.34 -7.91
CA SER A 115 -15.02 -5.05 -8.88
C SER A 115 -14.99 -3.61 -9.42
N PHE A 116 -14.41 -2.65 -8.67
CA PHE A 116 -14.22 -1.30 -9.18
C PHE A 116 -13.31 -1.30 -10.41
N TRP A 117 -12.23 -2.03 -10.35
CA TRP A 117 -11.27 -2.07 -11.45
C TRP A 117 -11.78 -2.89 -12.63
N GLU A 118 -12.53 -3.97 -12.37
CA GLU A 118 -13.23 -4.71 -13.43
C GLU A 118 -14.25 -3.81 -14.15
N TYR A 119 -15.02 -3.02 -13.40
CA TYR A 119 -15.95 -2.04 -13.98
C TYR A 119 -15.21 -0.99 -14.83
N ILE A 120 -14.09 -0.44 -14.34
CA ILE A 120 -13.31 0.55 -15.10
C ILE A 120 -12.74 -0.08 -16.38
N ALA A 121 -12.19 -1.29 -16.31
CA ALA A 121 -11.66 -1.99 -17.47
C ALA A 121 -12.73 -2.23 -18.54
N GLN A 122 -13.90 -2.74 -18.15
CA GLN A 122 -15.03 -2.97 -19.04
C GLN A 122 -15.53 -1.68 -19.68
N LYS A 123 -15.62 -0.61 -18.90
CA LYS A 123 -16.05 0.71 -19.41
C LYS A 123 -15.10 1.27 -20.48
N HIS A 124 -13.84 0.88 -20.43
CA HIS A 124 -12.81 1.29 -21.37
C HIS A 124 -12.51 0.22 -22.46
N GLY A 125 -13.37 -0.80 -22.57
CA GLY A 125 -13.36 -1.74 -23.68
C GLY A 125 -12.66 -3.08 -23.44
N LEU A 126 -12.10 -3.33 -22.24
CA LEU A 126 -11.63 -4.66 -21.88
C LEU A 126 -12.80 -5.51 -21.38
N THR A 127 -13.01 -6.68 -21.99
CA THR A 127 -14.11 -7.59 -21.63
C THR A 127 -13.64 -8.87 -20.97
N ALA A 128 -12.37 -9.21 -21.12
CA ALA A 128 -11.76 -10.33 -20.43
C ALA A 128 -11.34 -9.95 -18.99
N LYS A 129 -11.07 -10.96 -18.17
CA LYS A 129 -10.64 -10.79 -16.78
C LYS A 129 -9.31 -10.04 -16.73
N ILE A 130 -9.17 -9.14 -15.78
CA ILE A 130 -7.90 -8.46 -15.52
C ILE A 130 -6.87 -9.48 -15.03
N LYS A 131 -5.76 -9.58 -15.75
CA LYS A 131 -4.59 -10.36 -15.40
C LYS A 131 -3.63 -9.56 -14.52
N THR A 132 -3.23 -8.39 -14.99
CA THR A 132 -2.35 -7.49 -14.24
C THR A 132 -2.91 -6.07 -14.22
N ILE A 133 -2.61 -5.35 -13.14
CA ILE A 133 -2.95 -3.95 -13.00
C ILE A 133 -1.80 -3.19 -12.32
N SER A 134 -1.35 -2.13 -12.96
CA SER A 134 -0.33 -1.22 -12.40
C SER A 134 -0.93 0.15 -12.17
N TYR A 135 -0.98 0.54 -10.93
CA TYR A 135 -1.51 1.84 -10.51
C TYR A 135 -0.43 2.91 -10.56
N ARG A 136 -0.85 4.16 -10.75
CA ARG A 136 0.00 5.35 -10.64
C ARG A 136 1.29 5.28 -11.50
N ASN A 137 1.14 4.90 -12.76
CA ASN A 137 2.22 5.02 -13.72
C ASN A 137 2.42 6.50 -14.03
N LYS A 138 3.54 7.04 -13.55
CA LYS A 138 3.86 8.47 -13.63
C LYS A 138 4.06 8.91 -15.07
N VAL A 139 3.72 10.16 -15.35
CA VAL A 139 3.96 10.80 -16.65
C VAL A 139 5.04 11.83 -16.42
N GLU A 140 6.20 11.65 -17.06
CA GLU A 140 7.33 12.56 -16.93
C GLU A 140 6.96 13.97 -17.36
N ASN A 141 7.53 14.96 -16.67
CA ASN A 141 7.32 16.38 -16.91
C ASN A 141 5.89 16.89 -16.67
N PHE A 142 5.05 16.09 -16.00
CA PHE A 142 3.73 16.51 -15.55
C PHE A 142 3.65 16.45 -14.01
N PRO A 143 2.71 17.16 -13.38
CA PRO A 143 2.51 17.08 -11.94
C PRO A 143 2.30 15.63 -11.46
N ALA A 144 2.75 15.32 -10.25
CA ALA A 144 2.62 13.98 -9.65
C ALA A 144 1.18 13.46 -9.54
N SER A 145 0.20 14.37 -9.61
CA SER A 145 -1.23 14.04 -9.69
C SER A 145 -1.67 13.50 -11.06
N ARG A 146 -0.86 13.71 -12.09
CA ARG A 146 -1.12 13.20 -13.44
C ARG A 146 -0.40 11.86 -13.63
N PHE A 147 -1.14 10.80 -13.54
CA PHE A 147 -0.65 9.43 -13.70
C PHE A 147 -1.69 8.57 -14.43
N ASN A 148 -1.22 7.46 -14.95
CA ASN A 148 -2.06 6.48 -15.63
C ASN A 148 -2.22 5.22 -14.79
N VAL A 149 -3.31 4.50 -15.03
CA VAL A 149 -3.52 3.11 -14.62
C VAL A 149 -3.36 2.25 -15.85
N ASN A 150 -2.50 1.23 -15.77
CA ASN A 150 -2.27 0.28 -16.85
C ASN A 150 -2.91 -1.06 -16.47
N ILE A 151 -3.68 -1.64 -17.37
CA ILE A 151 -4.40 -2.88 -17.19
C ILE A 151 -4.08 -3.80 -18.35
N GLU A 152 -3.78 -5.06 -18.08
CA GLU A 152 -3.67 -6.14 -19.04
C GLU A 152 -4.69 -7.22 -18.68
N ASP A 153 -5.42 -7.72 -19.66
CA ASP A 153 -6.38 -8.82 -19.48
C ASP A 153 -5.80 -10.19 -19.83
N ASP A 154 -6.52 -11.26 -19.53
CA ASP A 154 -6.13 -12.64 -19.84
C ASP A 154 -6.05 -12.90 -21.36
N GLY A 155 -6.67 -12.05 -22.18
CA GLY A 155 -6.57 -12.09 -23.63
C GLY A 155 -5.31 -11.43 -24.21
N GLY A 156 -4.48 -10.82 -23.35
CA GLY A 156 -3.28 -10.07 -23.74
C GLY A 156 -3.57 -8.65 -24.26
N ASN A 157 -4.80 -8.17 -24.10
CA ASN A 157 -5.13 -6.78 -24.45
C ASN A 157 -4.60 -5.85 -23.36
N PHE A 158 -4.01 -4.74 -23.78
CA PHE A 158 -3.43 -3.73 -22.89
C PHE A 158 -4.19 -2.42 -22.97
N LEU A 159 -4.43 -1.81 -21.83
CA LEU A 159 -5.14 -0.55 -21.67
C LEU A 159 -4.37 0.39 -20.74
N GLN A 160 -4.19 1.63 -21.20
CA GLN A 160 -3.64 2.70 -20.38
C GLN A 160 -4.67 3.80 -20.19
N ILE A 161 -5.12 4.02 -18.97
CA ILE A 161 -6.19 4.97 -18.64
C ILE A 161 -5.62 6.10 -17.81
N PRO A 162 -5.74 7.38 -18.24
CA PRO A 162 -5.44 8.53 -17.41
C PRO A 162 -6.32 8.53 -16.15
N PHE A 163 -5.75 8.79 -14.98
CA PHE A 163 -6.54 8.82 -13.76
C PHE A 163 -7.63 9.89 -13.77
N THR A 164 -7.48 10.95 -14.54
CA THR A 164 -8.50 11.97 -14.77
C THR A 164 -9.84 11.38 -15.24
N ASP A 165 -9.80 10.33 -16.05
CA ASP A 165 -10.99 9.67 -16.58
C ASP A 165 -11.66 8.75 -15.57
N ILE A 166 -10.89 8.32 -14.56
CA ILE A 166 -11.34 7.47 -13.45
C ILE A 166 -11.80 8.31 -12.26
N SER A 167 -11.26 9.50 -12.09
CA SER A 167 -11.35 10.32 -10.86
C SER A 167 -12.79 10.56 -10.42
N LYS A 168 -13.73 10.80 -11.31
CA LYS A 168 -15.15 11.01 -10.99
C LYS A 168 -15.80 9.78 -10.32
N TYR A 169 -15.43 8.58 -10.74
CA TYR A 169 -15.93 7.33 -10.15
C TYR A 169 -15.23 7.05 -8.81
N TRP A 170 -13.95 7.40 -8.73
CA TRP A 170 -13.17 7.29 -7.50
C TRP A 170 -13.73 8.19 -6.42
N MET A 171 -13.87 9.49 -6.71
CA MET A 171 -14.38 10.50 -5.77
C MET A 171 -15.86 10.33 -5.45
N GLY A 172 -16.66 9.84 -6.41
CA GLY A 172 -18.08 9.54 -6.22
C GLY A 172 -18.37 8.31 -5.36
N GLY A 173 -17.36 7.65 -4.81
CA GLY A 173 -17.54 6.52 -3.89
C GLY A 173 -17.98 5.21 -4.55
N LEU A 174 -17.96 5.13 -5.90
CA LEU A 174 -18.38 3.92 -6.60
C LEU A 174 -17.59 2.70 -6.11
N LEU A 175 -18.28 1.61 -5.74
CA LEU A 175 -17.70 0.33 -5.31
C LEU A 175 -16.63 0.48 -4.21
N SER A 176 -16.81 1.44 -3.32
CA SER A 176 -16.01 1.57 -2.11
C SER A 176 -16.40 0.50 -1.09
N GLN A 177 -15.46 0.10 -0.25
CA GLN A 177 -15.77 -0.80 0.87
C GLN A 177 -16.73 -0.11 1.84
N PRO A 178 -17.85 -0.73 2.21
CA PRO A 178 -18.83 -0.13 3.13
C PRO A 178 -18.23 0.28 4.48
N SER A 179 -17.27 -0.49 4.98
CA SER A 179 -16.56 -0.20 6.23
C SER A 179 -15.78 1.11 6.21
N CYS A 180 -15.39 1.61 5.02
CA CYS A 180 -14.69 2.89 4.90
C CYS A 180 -15.57 4.08 5.33
N SER A 181 -16.88 3.97 5.24
CA SER A 181 -17.81 5.03 5.67
C SER A 181 -17.84 5.23 7.20
N TYR A 182 -17.32 4.25 7.95
CA TYR A 182 -17.24 4.28 9.42
C TYR A 182 -15.80 4.44 9.91
N CYS A 183 -14.85 4.72 9.00
CA CYS A 183 -13.46 4.87 9.36
C CYS A 183 -13.20 6.25 9.97
N ASP A 184 -12.60 6.25 11.16
CA ASP A 184 -12.26 7.44 11.94
C ASP A 184 -10.73 7.76 11.94
N ASP A 185 -9.94 6.96 11.23
CA ASP A 185 -8.48 7.11 11.15
C ASP A 185 -7.99 7.18 9.70
N VAL A 186 -7.79 8.39 9.20
CA VAL A 186 -7.22 8.62 7.85
C VAL A 186 -5.69 8.57 7.89
N PHE A 187 -5.09 9.00 9.00
CA PHE A 187 -3.65 9.26 9.10
C PHE A 187 -2.83 8.11 9.67
N CYS A 188 -3.46 6.96 9.94
CA CYS A 188 -2.81 5.78 10.50
C CYS A 188 -2.10 6.08 11.81
N GLU A 189 -2.82 6.60 12.79
CA GLU A 189 -2.25 7.16 14.04
C GLU A 189 -1.54 6.13 14.92
N LEU A 190 -1.83 4.84 14.75
CA LEU A 190 -1.20 3.74 15.48
C LEU A 190 0.10 3.22 14.85
N ALA A 191 0.55 3.83 13.73
CA ALA A 191 1.83 3.51 13.11
C ALA A 191 3.00 4.25 13.77
N ASP A 192 4.22 3.71 13.65
CA ASP A 192 5.44 4.40 14.08
C ASP A 192 5.77 5.57 13.16
N VAL A 193 5.51 5.40 11.87
CA VAL A 193 5.60 6.44 10.85
C VAL A 193 4.39 6.40 9.93
N SER A 194 3.82 7.56 9.65
CA SER A 194 2.74 7.68 8.65
C SER A 194 3.22 8.44 7.44
N LEU A 195 2.85 7.92 6.28
CA LEU A 195 3.26 8.43 4.99
C LEU A 195 2.03 8.85 4.19
N MET A 196 2.10 10.02 3.57
CA MET A 196 1.05 10.53 2.71
C MET A 196 1.63 11.24 1.48
N ASP A 197 0.87 11.34 0.43
CA ASP A 197 1.24 12.12 -0.74
C ASP A 197 1.22 13.62 -0.42
N ALA A 198 2.24 14.34 -0.87
CA ALA A 198 2.34 15.79 -0.70
C ALA A 198 1.58 16.51 -1.84
N TRP A 199 0.25 16.57 -1.73
CA TRP A 199 -0.62 17.19 -2.74
C TRP A 199 -0.62 18.73 -2.73
N ASN A 200 0.22 19.35 -1.93
CA ASN A 200 0.39 20.80 -1.99
C ASN A 200 1.02 21.20 -3.33
N SER A 201 0.55 22.28 -3.93
CA SER A 201 1.00 22.75 -5.25
C SER A 201 2.52 22.91 -5.37
N LYS A 202 3.18 23.33 -4.28
CA LYS A 202 4.65 23.46 -4.20
C LYS A 202 5.36 22.11 -4.44
N TYR A 203 4.79 20.98 -3.99
CA TYR A 203 5.43 19.67 -4.06
C TYR A 203 4.85 18.77 -5.15
N ALA A 204 3.60 19.01 -5.56
CA ALA A 204 2.91 18.21 -6.56
C ALA A 204 3.42 18.46 -7.99
N SER A 205 4.14 19.58 -8.23
CA SER A 205 4.72 19.89 -9.54
C SER A 205 5.84 18.94 -9.98
N ASP A 206 6.55 18.33 -9.03
CA ASP A 206 7.56 17.30 -9.34
C ASP A 206 6.87 15.97 -9.69
N TRP A 207 7.04 15.52 -10.94
CA TRP A 207 6.46 14.25 -11.42
C TRP A 207 6.91 13.03 -10.63
N ARG A 208 8.10 13.08 -10.04
CA ARG A 208 8.60 12.00 -9.17
C ARG A 208 7.77 11.84 -7.90
N GLY A 209 7.07 12.92 -7.50
CA GLY A 209 6.23 12.95 -6.31
C GLY A 209 7.02 13.04 -5.01
N MET A 210 6.42 13.69 -4.04
CA MET A 210 6.95 13.85 -2.69
C MET A 210 6.00 13.26 -1.67
N SER A 211 6.53 12.90 -0.51
CA SER A 211 5.75 12.41 0.62
C SER A 211 5.84 13.36 1.80
N PHE A 212 4.73 13.57 2.49
CA PHE A 212 4.77 14.00 3.88
C PHE A 212 4.99 12.78 4.77
N VAL A 213 5.81 12.99 5.80
CA VAL A 213 6.18 11.95 6.78
C VAL A 213 5.85 12.47 8.16
N VAL A 214 5.14 11.66 8.94
CA VAL A 214 4.86 11.94 10.36
C VAL A 214 5.47 10.83 11.20
N ALA A 215 6.59 11.11 11.86
CA ALA A 215 7.20 10.20 12.83
C ALA A 215 6.44 10.30 14.17
N ARG A 216 6.11 9.13 14.77
CA ARG A 216 5.42 9.05 16.06
C ARG A 216 6.19 8.27 17.12
N SER A 217 7.21 7.53 16.74
CA SER A 217 8.08 6.83 17.67
C SER A 217 9.52 7.37 17.60
N ARG A 218 10.29 7.15 18.68
CA ARG A 218 11.71 7.51 18.70
C ARG A 218 12.50 6.75 17.64
N LEU A 219 12.14 5.48 17.40
CA LEU A 219 12.76 4.68 16.36
C LEU A 219 12.47 5.27 14.96
N ALA A 220 11.25 5.75 14.73
CA ALA A 220 10.90 6.41 13.46
C ALA A 220 11.71 7.69 13.24
N ALA A 221 11.88 8.52 14.27
CA ALA A 221 12.72 9.71 14.20
C ALA A 221 14.18 9.34 13.87
N SER A 222 14.75 8.40 14.58
CA SER A 222 16.13 7.93 14.34
C SER A 222 16.34 7.35 12.92
N VAL A 223 15.38 6.60 12.40
CA VAL A 223 15.45 6.03 11.03
C VAL A 223 15.36 7.10 9.95
N LEU A 224 14.69 8.21 10.24
CA LEU A 224 14.56 9.32 9.29
C LEU A 224 15.78 10.26 9.28
N GLY A 225 16.69 10.09 10.22
CA GLY A 225 17.88 10.92 10.40
C GLY A 225 17.50 12.20 11.14
N ASP A 226 17.65 12.19 12.44
CA ASP A 226 17.56 13.38 13.30
C ASP A 226 18.49 14.51 12.84
#